data_0492add39e44904a168203c3006787e0
#
_entry.id   0492add39e44904a168203c3006787e0
#
_cell.length_a   1.000
_cell.length_b   1.000
_cell.length_c   1.000
_cell.angle_alpha   90.00
_cell.angle_beta   90.00
_cell.angle_gamma   90.00
#
_symmetry.space_group_name_H-M   'P 1'
#
loop_
_entity.id
_entity.type
_entity.pdbx_description
1 polymer ?
#
loop_
_entity_poly.entity_id
_entity_poly.type
_entity_poly.pdbx_seq_one_letter_code
_entity_poly.pdbx_strand_id
1 'polypeptide(L)'
;MEEKTDLRIRKPYKALCDAFVTILEKKRFDDLTVNELCDEAMIRRATFYKHFADQYDFFSFFIRQKQDQFISQAKEETPPNGIYAYTLYLTQRSILYFKEHESLIQNI
;
A
#
# COMPACT_ATOMS: atom_id res chain seq x y z
N MET A 1 -6.73 15.84 17.93
CA MET A 1 -5.56 15.31 18.62
C MET A 1 -4.92 14.15 17.90
N GLU A 2 -5.67 13.14 17.61
CA GLU A 2 -5.20 12.02 16.81
C GLU A 2 -4.79 12.46 15.41
N GLU A 3 -5.46 13.45 14.87
CA GLU A 3 -5.17 13.98 13.56
C GLU A 3 -3.75 14.51 13.44
N LYS A 4 -3.25 15.20 14.45
CA LYS A 4 -1.88 15.70 14.44
C LYS A 4 -0.88 14.56 14.44
N THR A 5 -1.14 13.55 15.28
CA THR A 5 -0.32 12.37 15.34
C THR A 5 -0.35 11.62 14.00
N ASP A 6 -1.54 11.50 13.44
CA ASP A 6 -1.74 10.85 12.16
C ASP A 6 -1.00 11.54 11.04
N LEU A 7 -1.01 12.88 11.02
CA LEU A 7 -0.29 13.64 10.00
C LEU A 7 1.22 13.42 10.08
N ARG A 8 1.77 13.34 11.29
CA ARG A 8 3.19 13.07 11.47
C ARG A 8 3.56 11.67 11.02
N ILE A 9 2.67 10.71 11.26
CA ILE A 9 2.88 9.32 10.91
C ILE A 9 2.65 9.11 9.41
N ARG A 10 1.64 9.77 8.85
CA ARG A 10 1.28 9.63 7.44
C ARG A 10 2.40 9.97 6.48
N LYS A 11 3.18 11.00 6.78
CA LYS A 11 4.26 11.42 5.88
C LYS A 11 5.29 10.31 5.66
N PRO A 12 5.82 9.70 6.73
CA PRO A 12 6.75 8.59 6.53
C PRO A 12 6.09 7.39 5.83
N TYR A 13 4.85 7.10 6.19
CA TYR A 13 4.14 5.96 5.60
C TYR A 13 3.90 6.17 4.12
N LYS A 14 3.46 7.37 3.74
CA LYS A 14 3.23 7.68 2.33
C LYS A 14 4.51 7.59 1.53
N ALA A 15 5.59 8.17 2.04
CA ALA A 15 6.88 8.13 1.36
C ALA A 15 7.37 6.69 1.20
N LEU A 16 7.20 5.88 2.24
CA LEU A 16 7.59 4.47 2.19
C LEU A 16 6.73 3.69 1.18
N CYS A 17 5.44 3.95 1.15
CA CYS A 17 4.55 3.28 0.20
C CYS A 17 4.89 3.66 -1.24
N ASP A 18 5.15 4.93 -1.50
CA ASP A 18 5.52 5.40 -2.83
C ASP A 18 6.86 4.80 -3.26
N ALA A 19 7.84 4.76 -2.34
CA ALA A 19 9.13 4.15 -2.61
C ALA A 19 8.99 2.66 -2.88
N PHE A 20 8.15 1.98 -2.12
CA PHE A 20 7.91 0.56 -2.28
C PHE A 20 7.38 0.24 -3.68
N VAL A 21 6.38 0.99 -4.13
CA VAL A 21 5.83 0.83 -5.47
C VAL A 21 6.90 1.10 -6.54
N THR A 22 7.66 2.17 -6.37
CA THR A 22 8.71 2.53 -7.33
C THR A 22 9.74 1.41 -7.46
N ILE A 23 10.17 0.85 -6.35
CA ILE A 23 11.19 -0.22 -6.35
C ILE A 23 10.62 -1.49 -6.98
N LEU A 24 9.37 -1.86 -6.63
CA LEU A 24 8.76 -3.08 -7.13
C LEU A 24 8.40 -3.03 -8.62
N GLU A 25 8.41 -1.86 -9.22
CA GLU A 25 8.30 -1.74 -10.66
C GLU A 25 9.56 -2.21 -11.38
N LYS A 26 10.69 -2.27 -10.66
CA LYS A 26 11.99 -2.56 -11.25
C LYS A 26 12.63 -3.83 -10.72
N LYS A 27 12.28 -4.28 -9.52
CA LYS A 27 12.89 -5.45 -8.93
C LYS A 27 11.89 -6.22 -8.08
N ARG A 28 12.20 -7.48 -7.83
CA ARG A 28 11.32 -8.36 -7.07
C ARG A 28 11.40 -8.04 -5.57
N PHE A 29 10.32 -8.36 -4.87
CA PHE A 29 10.26 -8.16 -3.42
C PHE A 29 11.38 -8.91 -2.69
N ASP A 30 11.71 -10.11 -3.17
CA ASP A 30 12.77 -10.92 -2.55
C ASP A 30 14.13 -10.22 -2.58
N ASP A 31 14.35 -9.35 -3.54
CA ASP A 31 15.60 -8.62 -3.71
C ASP A 31 15.59 -7.25 -3.03
N LEU A 32 14.45 -6.88 -2.44
CA LEU A 32 14.30 -5.57 -1.81
C LEU A 32 14.85 -5.62 -0.39
N THR A 33 15.59 -4.57 -0.01
CA THR A 33 16.12 -4.43 1.34
C THR A 33 15.51 -3.21 2.02
N VAL A 34 15.54 -3.21 3.36
CA VAL A 34 15.08 -2.04 4.12
C VAL A 34 15.93 -0.82 3.77
N ASN A 35 17.23 -1.00 3.55
CA ASN A 35 18.11 0.10 3.16
C ASN A 35 17.65 0.76 1.87
N GLU A 36 17.35 -0.04 0.86
CA GLU A 36 16.88 0.49 -0.42
C GLU A 36 15.55 1.24 -0.26
N LEU A 37 14.65 0.66 0.53
CA LEU A 37 13.35 1.27 0.77
C LEU A 37 13.49 2.61 1.46
N CYS A 38 14.33 2.67 2.49
CA CYS A 38 14.57 3.90 3.22
C CYS A 38 15.27 4.95 2.38
N ASP A 39 16.25 4.53 1.57
CA ASP A 39 16.96 5.44 0.68
C ASP A 39 16.02 6.05 -0.34
N GLU A 40 15.21 5.23 -0.98
CA GLU A 40 14.25 5.71 -1.97
C GLU A 40 13.21 6.64 -1.34
N ALA A 41 12.75 6.34 -0.13
CA ALA A 41 11.77 7.13 0.58
C ALA A 41 12.38 8.36 1.25
N MET A 42 13.70 8.45 1.31
CA MET A 42 14.42 9.52 2.00
C MET A 42 14.07 9.54 3.49
N ILE A 43 14.02 8.38 4.10
CA ILE A 43 13.67 8.19 5.51
C ILE A 43 14.82 7.47 6.18
N ARG A 44 15.11 7.85 7.44
CA ARG A 44 16.14 7.19 8.21
C ARG A 44 15.71 5.79 8.61
N ARG A 45 16.66 4.86 8.64
CA ARG A 45 16.37 3.50 9.09
C ARG A 45 15.81 3.46 10.51
N ALA A 46 16.30 4.34 11.38
CA ALA A 46 15.78 4.43 12.75
C ALA A 46 14.29 4.75 12.75
N THR A 47 13.86 5.63 11.87
CA THR A 47 12.44 5.96 11.74
C THR A 47 11.64 4.75 11.24
N PHE A 48 12.18 4.04 10.26
CA PHE A 48 11.54 2.82 9.77
C PHE A 48 11.34 1.80 10.89
N TYR A 49 12.41 1.53 11.64
CA TYR A 49 12.36 0.50 12.68
C TYR A 49 11.56 0.89 13.91
N LYS A 50 11.16 2.16 14.03
CA LYS A 50 10.18 2.55 15.04
C LYS A 50 8.79 2.00 14.73
N HIS A 51 8.49 1.78 13.48
CA HIS A 51 7.14 1.41 13.04
C HIS A 51 7.05 -0.01 12.50
N PHE A 52 8.13 -0.56 12.00
CA PHE A 52 8.13 -1.87 11.36
C PHE A 52 9.34 -2.68 11.80
N ALA A 53 9.15 -3.98 11.97
CA ALA A 53 10.23 -4.86 12.37
C ALA A 53 11.17 -5.15 11.20
N ASP A 54 10.63 -5.30 10.00
CA ASP A 54 11.38 -5.62 8.79
C ASP A 54 10.54 -5.30 7.56
N GLN A 55 11.04 -5.64 6.38
CA GLN A 55 10.33 -5.37 5.15
C GLN A 55 9.05 -6.19 5.01
N TYR A 56 8.97 -7.36 5.64
CA TYR A 56 7.76 -8.18 5.60
C TYR A 56 6.66 -7.56 6.44
N ASP A 57 7.02 -6.99 7.58
CA ASP A 57 6.09 -6.27 8.44
C ASP A 57 5.54 -5.05 7.68
N PHE A 58 6.41 -4.32 7.00
CA PHE A 58 5.99 -3.21 6.17
C PHE A 58 5.08 -3.67 5.03
N PHE A 59 5.39 -4.80 4.41
CA PHE A 59 4.56 -5.34 3.33
C PHE A 59 3.14 -5.61 3.80
N SER A 60 2.99 -6.19 4.99
CA SER A 60 1.66 -6.43 5.58
C SER A 60 0.90 -5.13 5.78
N PHE A 61 1.58 -4.09 6.24
CA PHE A 61 0.99 -2.76 6.38
C PHE A 61 0.57 -2.20 5.04
N PHE A 62 1.44 -2.33 4.03
CA PHE A 62 1.17 -1.84 2.69
C PHE A 62 -0.09 -2.47 2.10
N ILE A 63 -0.22 -3.79 2.23
CA ILE A 63 -1.39 -4.51 1.72
C ILE A 63 -2.66 -4.02 2.42
N ARG A 64 -2.62 -3.85 3.75
CA ARG A 64 -3.79 -3.35 4.48
C ARG A 64 -4.17 -1.94 4.05
N GLN A 65 -3.17 -1.08 3.82
CA GLN A 65 -3.44 0.27 3.35
C GLN A 65 -4.12 0.27 1.99
N LYS A 66 -3.67 -0.58 1.09
CA LYS A 66 -4.28 -0.69 -0.23
C LYS A 66 -5.70 -1.23 -0.15
N GLN A 67 -5.94 -2.20 0.71
CA GLN A 67 -7.28 -2.73 0.92
C GLN A 67 -8.22 -1.66 1.47
N ASP A 68 -7.77 -0.88 2.45
CA ASP A 68 -8.58 0.18 3.02
C ASP A 68 -8.91 1.25 2.00
N GLN A 69 -7.92 1.66 1.19
CA GLN A 69 -8.13 2.63 0.12
C GLN A 69 -9.13 2.10 -0.91
N PHE A 70 -9.00 0.85 -1.27
CA PHE A 70 -9.89 0.23 -2.24
C PHE A 70 -11.33 0.21 -1.72
N ILE A 71 -11.51 -0.19 -0.47
CA ILE A 71 -12.83 -0.25 0.15
C ILE A 71 -13.43 1.16 0.28
N SER A 72 -12.63 2.14 0.66
CA SER A 72 -13.10 3.52 0.78
C SER A 72 -13.55 4.07 -0.56
N GLN A 73 -12.79 3.82 -1.61
CA GLN A 73 -13.17 4.24 -2.95
C GLN A 73 -14.46 3.58 -3.42
N ALA A 74 -14.59 2.29 -3.13
CA ALA A 74 -15.80 1.56 -3.48
C ALA A 74 -17.04 2.10 -2.77
N LYS A 75 -16.87 2.58 -1.53
CA LYS A 75 -17.94 3.18 -0.78
C LYS A 75 -18.33 4.57 -1.30
N GLU A 76 -17.32 5.33 -1.73
CA GLU A 76 -17.56 6.68 -2.25
C GLU A 76 -18.27 6.66 -3.60
N GLU A 77 -17.94 5.69 -4.43
CA GLU A 77 -18.67 5.47 -5.68
C GLU A 77 -20.01 4.85 -5.30
N THR A 78 -21.04 5.20 -6.01
CA THR A 78 -22.38 4.69 -5.70
C THR A 78 -22.41 3.17 -5.79
N PRO A 79 -22.39 2.47 -4.66
CA PRO A 79 -22.41 1.01 -4.72
C PRO A 79 -23.78 0.49 -5.13
N PRO A 80 -23.82 -0.62 -5.85
CA PRO A 80 -25.10 -1.24 -6.18
C PRO A 80 -25.79 -1.80 -4.93
N ASN A 81 -27.08 -1.86 -4.97
CA ASN A 81 -27.89 -2.39 -3.88
C ASN A 81 -27.79 -3.91 -3.83
N GLY A 82 -27.69 -4.42 -2.60
CA GLY A 82 -27.68 -5.86 -2.38
C GLY A 82 -26.28 -6.43 -2.34
N ILE A 83 -26.15 -7.50 -1.57
CA ILE A 83 -24.83 -8.07 -1.30
C ILE A 83 -24.23 -8.73 -2.55
N TYR A 84 -25.09 -9.36 -3.37
CA TYR A 84 -24.62 -10.00 -4.59
C TYR A 84 -24.03 -8.98 -5.57
N ALA A 85 -24.79 -7.91 -5.81
CA ALA A 85 -24.35 -6.85 -6.73
C ALA A 85 -23.11 -6.15 -6.20
N TYR A 86 -23.03 -5.93 -4.90
CA TYR A 86 -21.89 -5.30 -4.28
C TYR A 86 -20.64 -6.17 -4.39
N THR A 87 -20.79 -7.46 -4.18
CA THR A 87 -19.67 -8.41 -4.32
C THR A 87 -19.16 -8.44 -5.76
N LEU A 88 -20.06 -8.45 -6.71
CA LEU A 88 -19.69 -8.41 -8.12
C LEU A 88 -18.94 -7.12 -8.47
N TYR A 89 -19.44 -6.00 -7.96
CA TYR A 89 -18.81 -4.70 -8.15
C TYR A 89 -17.38 -4.68 -7.60
N LEU A 90 -17.18 -5.17 -6.38
CA LEU A 90 -15.86 -5.24 -5.78
C LEU A 90 -14.92 -6.16 -6.55
N THR A 91 -15.43 -7.26 -7.07
CA THR A 91 -14.65 -8.20 -7.86
C THR A 91 -14.16 -7.53 -9.14
N GLN A 92 -15.03 -6.81 -9.84
CA GLN A 92 -14.67 -6.11 -11.06
C GLN A 92 -13.63 -5.02 -10.79
N ARG A 93 -13.78 -4.29 -9.68
CA ARG A 93 -12.83 -3.26 -9.29
C ARG A 93 -11.47 -3.87 -8.96
N SER A 94 -11.46 -5.03 -8.32
CA SER A 94 -10.22 -5.72 -7.99
C SER A 94 -9.47 -6.15 -9.25
N ILE A 95 -10.19 -6.69 -10.22
CA ILE A 95 -9.58 -7.11 -11.49
C ILE A 95 -8.96 -5.92 -12.21
N LEU A 96 -9.68 -4.80 -12.24
CA LEU A 96 -9.17 -3.58 -12.86
C LEU A 96 -7.91 -3.08 -12.16
N TYR A 97 -7.92 -3.09 -10.83
CA TYR A 97 -6.76 -2.68 -10.04
C TYR A 97 -5.55 -3.54 -10.37
N PHE A 98 -5.73 -4.86 -10.44
CA PHE A 98 -4.64 -5.78 -10.76
C PHE A 98 -4.08 -5.54 -12.15
N LYS A 99 -4.93 -5.24 -13.12
CA LYS A 99 -4.46 -4.91 -14.46
C LYS A 99 -3.63 -3.64 -14.51
N GLU A 100 -4.07 -2.62 -13.77
CA GLU A 100 -3.35 -1.36 -13.73
C GLU A 100 -2.01 -1.45 -13.01
N HIS A 101 -1.87 -2.42 -12.09
CA HIS A 101 -0.66 -2.60 -11.30
C HIS A 101 0.02 -3.93 -11.59
N GLU A 102 -0.03 -4.35 -12.84
CA GLU A 102 0.50 -5.65 -13.24
C GLU A 102 1.97 -5.84 -12.89
N SER A 103 2.80 -4.84 -13.19
CA SER A 103 4.23 -4.92 -12.89
C SER A 103 4.50 -5.08 -11.40
N LEU A 104 3.78 -4.34 -10.59
CA LEU A 104 3.91 -4.41 -9.14
C LEU A 104 3.54 -5.81 -8.64
N ILE A 105 2.44 -6.35 -9.12
CA ILE A 105 1.94 -7.65 -8.66
C ILE A 105 2.86 -8.78 -9.09
N GLN A 106 3.38 -8.72 -10.30
CA GLN A 106 4.32 -9.74 -10.78
C GLN A 106 5.60 -9.79 -9.96
N ASN A 107 5.99 -8.67 -9.35
CA ASN A 107 7.21 -8.58 -8.56
C ASN A 107 6.98 -8.85 -7.07
N ILE A 108 5.76 -9.07 -6.67
CA ILE A 108 5.45 -9.52 -5.33
C ILE A 108 5.42 -11.03 -5.31
#